data_1f93bc58519675e56532865ccb6f18a1
#
_entry.id   1f93bc58519675e56532865ccb6f18a1
#
_cell.length_a   1.000
_cell.length_b   1.000
_cell.length_c   1.000
_cell.angle_alpha   90.00
_cell.angle_beta   90.00
_cell.angle_gamma   90.00
#
_symmetry.space_group_name_H-M   'P 1'
#
loop_
_entity.id
_entity.type
_entity.pdbx_description
1 polymer ?
#
loop_
_entity_poly.entity_id
_entity_poly.type
_entity_poly.pdbx_seq_one_letter_code
_entity_poly.pdbx_strand_id
1 'polypeptide(L)'
;MLKLFALLTLLASTAVHAQTTLQSDLPLKYLEQVHADAEPRPLVIFLHGYGSNEADLIGMKFQLPPQYNYLSVRAPMTLGEGRFQWFRKKGEGAYNGETDDLKASGQKLRDFIAQAAKKYHAAPDKVYLIGFSQGAMMSYEVGLRAPAVVGGFAALSGRLLPVLKAELKPGQAPLPLSIFIGHGTADDPVPYRHGTEANALLHKLDYQPEFHAYPGVGHSISAAELRDLNGWLQRLNP
;
A
#
# COMPACT_ATOMS: atom_id res chain seq x y z
N MET A 1 62.85 3.49 30.06
CA MET A 1 61.50 2.91 30.17
C MET A 1 60.53 3.97 29.61
N LEU A 2 60.16 3.79 28.35
CA LEU A 2 59.27 4.73 27.62
C LEU A 2 57.84 4.13 27.67
N LYS A 3 56.91 4.78 28.35
CA LYS A 3 55.49 4.34 28.41
C LYS A 3 54.77 4.92 27.18
N LEU A 4 54.37 4.04 26.29
CA LEU A 4 53.53 4.34 25.13
C LEU A 4 52.06 4.43 25.59
N PHE A 5 51.45 5.62 25.56
CA PHE A 5 50.00 5.78 25.75
C PHE A 5 49.33 5.64 24.41
N ALA A 6 48.56 4.53 24.28
CA ALA A 6 47.66 4.34 23.15
C ALA A 6 46.37 5.14 23.35
N LEU A 7 46.15 6.12 22.51
CA LEU A 7 44.93 6.92 22.48
C LEU A 7 43.86 6.15 21.67
N LEU A 8 42.87 5.57 22.36
CA LEU A 8 41.75 4.91 21.74
C LEU A 8 40.73 5.98 21.34
N THR A 9 40.69 6.36 20.06
CA THR A 9 39.61 7.22 19.51
C THR A 9 38.35 6.43 19.31
N LEU A 10 37.37 6.64 20.16
CA LEU A 10 36.00 6.10 20.02
C LEU A 10 35.30 6.86 18.90
N LEU A 11 35.19 6.27 17.71
CA LEU A 11 34.33 6.77 16.65
C LEU A 11 32.87 6.48 17.04
N ALA A 12 32.21 7.46 17.62
CA ALA A 12 30.77 7.44 17.80
C ALA A 12 30.12 7.59 16.42
N SER A 13 29.63 6.49 15.83
CA SER A 13 28.77 6.55 14.66
C SER A 13 27.44 7.14 15.08
N THR A 14 27.21 8.41 14.80
CA THR A 14 25.90 9.04 14.87
C THR A 14 25.06 8.45 13.73
N ALA A 15 24.20 7.51 14.03
CA ALA A 15 23.12 7.12 13.14
C ALA A 15 22.21 8.33 12.96
N VAL A 16 22.43 9.09 11.89
CA VAL A 16 21.50 10.12 11.45
C VAL A 16 20.23 9.39 11.02
N HIS A 17 19.23 9.38 11.90
CA HIS A 17 17.86 9.09 11.49
C HIS A 17 17.45 10.24 10.57
N ALA A 18 17.55 10.04 9.26
CA ALA A 18 17.01 10.96 8.29
C ALA A 18 15.50 11.09 8.60
N GLN A 19 15.10 12.22 9.17
CA GLN A 19 13.70 12.56 9.35
C GLN A 19 13.09 12.57 7.95
N THR A 20 12.16 11.64 7.71
CA THR A 20 11.46 11.52 6.43
C THR A 20 10.60 12.77 6.26
N THR A 21 11.01 13.68 5.38
CA THR A 21 10.32 14.96 5.15
C THR A 21 9.05 14.72 4.35
N LEU A 22 7.95 15.35 4.78
CA LEU A 22 6.69 15.32 4.06
C LEU A 22 6.81 16.09 2.74
N GLN A 23 6.67 15.37 1.63
CA GLN A 23 6.67 15.92 0.27
C GLN A 23 5.29 16.42 -0.12
N SER A 24 5.22 17.44 -1.00
CA SER A 24 3.97 18.05 -1.47
C SER A 24 4.01 18.51 -2.93
N ASP A 25 4.97 18.02 -3.69
CA ASP A 25 5.19 18.34 -5.09
C ASP A 25 4.38 17.48 -6.08
N LEU A 26 3.64 16.50 -5.56
CA LEU A 26 2.72 15.65 -6.30
C LEU A 26 1.25 15.89 -5.84
N PRO A 27 0.25 15.35 -6.55
CA PRO A 27 -1.18 15.58 -6.24
C PRO A 27 -1.63 15.24 -4.82
N LEU A 28 -0.90 14.36 -4.13
CA LEU A 28 -1.11 14.00 -2.72
C LEU A 28 0.20 14.19 -1.95
N LYS A 29 0.10 14.55 -0.67
CA LYS A 29 1.27 14.61 0.22
C LYS A 29 1.76 13.19 0.53
N TYR A 30 3.07 13.02 0.71
CA TYR A 30 3.65 11.70 0.92
C TYR A 30 5.01 11.75 1.62
N LEU A 31 5.41 10.63 2.19
CA LEU A 31 6.77 10.36 2.62
C LEU A 31 7.46 9.50 1.56
N GLU A 32 8.77 9.69 1.42
CA GLU A 32 9.56 8.89 0.48
C GLU A 32 10.74 8.21 1.18
N GLN A 33 11.07 7.03 0.70
CA GLN A 33 12.26 6.28 1.04
C GLN A 33 12.77 5.67 -0.26
N VAL A 34 13.60 6.43 -0.97
CA VAL A 34 14.06 6.12 -2.31
C VAL A 34 15.58 6.07 -2.37
N HIS A 35 16.10 5.35 -3.35
CA HIS A 35 17.53 5.33 -3.63
C HIS A 35 17.97 6.66 -4.22
N ALA A 36 19.20 7.08 -3.87
CA ALA A 36 19.74 8.37 -4.33
C ALA A 36 20.21 8.35 -5.80
N ASP A 37 20.38 7.16 -6.37
CA ASP A 37 20.70 7.00 -7.79
C ASP A 37 19.44 7.14 -8.66
N ALA A 38 19.62 7.42 -9.95
CA ALA A 38 18.55 7.57 -10.92
C ALA A 38 18.18 6.26 -11.62
N GLU A 39 18.64 5.11 -11.11
CA GLU A 39 18.35 3.82 -11.73
C GLU A 39 16.86 3.48 -11.65
N PRO A 40 16.25 2.98 -12.73
CA PRO A 40 14.87 2.52 -12.73
C PRO A 40 14.68 1.39 -11.70
N ARG A 41 13.76 1.60 -10.76
CA ARG A 41 13.46 0.63 -9.70
C ARG A 41 11.95 0.39 -9.57
N PRO A 42 11.53 -0.79 -9.14
CA PRO A 42 10.14 -0.98 -8.77
C PRO A 42 9.74 0.01 -7.66
N LEU A 43 8.50 0.50 -7.75
CA LEU A 43 7.95 1.50 -6.85
C LEU A 43 6.79 0.91 -6.06
N VAL A 44 6.90 0.90 -4.75
CA VAL A 44 5.81 0.54 -3.84
C VAL A 44 5.19 1.80 -3.26
N ILE A 45 3.85 1.88 -3.29
CA ILE A 45 3.07 2.98 -2.75
C ILE A 45 2.16 2.45 -1.64
N PHE A 46 2.40 2.86 -0.40
CA PHE A 46 1.60 2.51 0.76
C PHE A 46 0.38 3.41 0.92
N LEU A 47 -0.77 2.80 1.24
CA LEU A 47 -2.05 3.46 1.46
C LEU A 47 -2.56 3.10 2.86
N HIS A 48 -2.53 4.07 3.78
CA HIS A 48 -2.91 3.87 5.18
C HIS A 48 -4.41 3.67 5.39
N GLY A 49 -4.80 3.18 6.58
CA GLY A 49 -6.18 2.99 6.99
C GLY A 49 -6.88 4.28 7.43
N TYR A 50 -8.19 4.19 7.69
CA TYR A 50 -9.02 5.28 8.23
C TYR A 50 -8.46 5.84 9.53
N GLY A 51 -8.34 7.16 9.62
CA GLY A 51 -7.90 7.86 10.83
C GLY A 51 -6.40 7.79 11.10
N SER A 52 -5.62 7.22 10.17
CA SER A 52 -4.18 7.18 10.20
C SER A 52 -3.56 8.24 9.27
N ASN A 53 -2.28 8.09 8.93
CA ASN A 53 -1.53 9.01 8.07
C ASN A 53 -0.38 8.31 7.33
N GLU A 54 0.39 9.06 6.57
CA GLU A 54 1.51 8.59 5.75
C GLU A 54 2.68 7.97 6.54
N ALA A 55 2.78 8.24 7.85
CA ALA A 55 3.86 7.65 8.68
C ALA A 55 3.58 6.21 9.11
N ASP A 56 2.33 5.75 8.99
CA ASP A 56 1.88 4.47 9.53
C ASP A 56 2.58 3.26 8.88
N LEU A 57 2.58 3.20 7.56
CA LEU A 57 3.05 2.01 6.84
C LEU A 57 4.48 2.10 6.31
N ILE A 58 5.10 3.29 6.31
CA ILE A 58 6.43 3.47 5.69
C ILE A 58 7.51 2.60 6.34
N GLY A 59 7.36 2.25 7.61
CA GLY A 59 8.25 1.36 8.35
C GLY A 59 8.28 -0.09 7.83
N MET A 60 7.25 -0.53 7.09
CA MET A 60 7.21 -1.87 6.49
C MET A 60 8.36 -2.12 5.50
N LYS A 61 8.89 -1.07 4.88
CA LYS A 61 10.02 -1.16 3.96
C LYS A 61 11.22 -1.94 4.50
N PHE A 62 11.44 -1.93 5.81
CA PHE A 62 12.56 -2.64 6.43
C PHE A 62 12.44 -4.17 6.39
N GLN A 63 11.25 -4.68 6.05
CA GLN A 63 10.94 -6.10 5.90
C GLN A 63 10.58 -6.49 4.46
N LEU A 64 10.62 -5.53 3.53
CA LEU A 64 10.31 -5.70 2.11
C LEU A 64 11.59 -5.57 1.25
N PRO A 65 11.56 -5.87 -0.07
CA PRO A 65 12.76 -5.91 -0.90
C PRO A 65 13.54 -4.58 -0.88
N PRO A 66 14.80 -4.57 -0.42
CA PRO A 66 15.54 -3.34 -0.20
C PRO A 66 15.89 -2.58 -1.49
N GLN A 67 15.84 -3.24 -2.65
CA GLN A 67 16.13 -2.64 -3.97
C GLN A 67 14.98 -1.81 -4.53
N TYR A 68 13.82 -1.75 -3.88
CA TYR A 68 12.65 -0.99 -4.33
C TYR A 68 12.68 0.45 -3.80
N ASN A 69 11.98 1.34 -4.48
CA ASN A 69 11.60 2.64 -3.97
C ASN A 69 10.25 2.55 -3.24
N TYR A 70 10.11 3.30 -2.15
CA TYR A 70 8.93 3.27 -1.29
C TYR A 70 8.37 4.67 -1.06
N LEU A 71 7.07 4.83 -1.33
CA LEU A 71 6.31 6.03 -0.98
C LEU A 71 5.19 5.65 -0.02
N SER A 72 4.84 6.56 0.90
CA SER A 72 3.66 6.39 1.76
C SER A 72 2.80 7.64 1.67
N VAL A 73 1.57 7.49 1.19
CA VAL A 73 0.73 8.58 0.74
C VAL A 73 -0.28 8.96 1.82
N ARG A 74 -0.43 10.26 2.06
CA ARG A 74 -1.48 10.82 2.91
C ARG A 74 -2.79 10.86 2.15
N ALA A 75 -3.85 10.30 2.74
CA ALA A 75 -5.19 10.42 2.20
C ALA A 75 -5.67 11.90 2.14
N PRO A 76 -6.49 12.28 1.13
CA PRO A 76 -6.79 13.69 0.84
C PRO A 76 -7.71 14.38 1.84
N MET A 77 -8.43 13.65 2.70
CA MET A 77 -9.47 14.21 3.58
C MET A 77 -9.02 14.15 5.02
N THR A 78 -9.01 15.31 5.70
CA THR A 78 -8.67 15.38 7.12
C THR A 78 -9.84 14.95 8.02
N LEU A 79 -9.50 14.23 9.11
CA LEU A 79 -10.42 13.92 10.22
C LEU A 79 -10.05 14.67 11.50
N GLY A 80 -8.98 15.47 11.47
CA GLY A 80 -8.40 16.19 12.59
C GLY A 80 -6.90 16.22 12.47
N GLU A 81 -6.21 16.73 13.49
CA GLU A 81 -4.76 16.82 13.49
C GLU A 81 -4.10 15.42 13.33
N GLY A 82 -3.24 15.27 12.32
CA GLY A 82 -2.52 14.05 12.03
C GLY A 82 -3.35 12.86 11.57
N ARG A 83 -4.66 13.02 11.33
CA ARG A 83 -5.60 11.95 11.00
C ARG A 83 -6.31 12.21 9.68
N PHE A 84 -6.31 11.20 8.80
CA PHE A 84 -6.83 11.33 7.44
C PHE A 84 -7.69 10.13 7.04
N GLN A 85 -8.49 10.30 5.96
CA GLN A 85 -9.32 9.26 5.36
C GLN A 85 -9.35 9.42 3.84
N TRP A 86 -9.58 8.31 3.14
CA TRP A 86 -9.72 8.30 1.68
C TRP A 86 -11.13 8.69 1.24
N PHE A 87 -12.13 8.31 2.01
CA PHE A 87 -13.54 8.62 1.76
C PHE A 87 -14.32 8.60 3.08
N ARG A 88 -15.40 9.36 3.14
CA ARG A 88 -16.33 9.32 4.27
C ARG A 88 -17.08 8.00 4.31
N LYS A 89 -17.39 7.50 5.49
CA LYS A 89 -18.24 6.33 5.69
C LYS A 89 -19.67 6.68 5.33
N LYS A 90 -20.39 5.73 4.72
CA LYS A 90 -21.80 5.84 4.37
C LYS A 90 -22.63 4.84 5.18
N GLY A 91 -23.64 5.35 5.90
CA GLY A 91 -24.56 4.55 6.69
C GLY A 91 -23.94 3.89 7.92
N GLU A 92 -24.77 3.06 8.59
CA GLU A 92 -24.33 2.23 9.71
C GLU A 92 -23.66 0.96 9.19
N GLY A 93 -22.57 0.57 9.82
CA GLY A 93 -21.82 -0.65 9.48
C GLY A 93 -20.50 -0.40 8.77
N ALA A 94 -19.74 -1.49 8.60
CA ALA A 94 -18.36 -1.42 8.20
C ALA A 94 -18.19 -0.84 6.78
N TYR A 95 -17.61 0.37 6.71
CA TYR A 95 -16.82 0.82 5.58
C TYR A 95 -17.50 0.83 4.20
N ASN A 96 -18.81 1.10 4.11
CA ASN A 96 -19.39 1.61 2.87
C ASN A 96 -18.95 3.06 2.69
N GLY A 97 -18.32 3.39 1.55
CA GLY A 97 -17.84 4.73 1.27
C GLY A 97 -18.88 5.57 0.56
N GLU A 98 -18.82 6.90 0.76
CA GLU A 98 -19.47 7.84 -0.12
C GLU A 98 -18.86 7.70 -1.53
N THR A 99 -19.73 7.48 -2.52
CA THR A 99 -19.31 7.15 -3.88
C THR A 99 -18.50 8.28 -4.53
N ASP A 100 -18.90 9.52 -4.31
CA ASP A 100 -18.20 10.68 -4.89
C ASP A 100 -16.82 10.87 -4.27
N ASP A 101 -16.71 10.69 -2.95
CA ASP A 101 -15.41 10.74 -2.26
C ASP A 101 -14.48 9.62 -2.77
N LEU A 102 -15.00 8.40 -2.91
CA LEU A 102 -14.25 7.25 -3.40
C LEU A 102 -13.71 7.51 -4.81
N LYS A 103 -14.56 7.99 -5.72
CA LYS A 103 -14.18 8.32 -7.10
C LYS A 103 -13.18 9.47 -7.16
N ALA A 104 -13.40 10.53 -6.38
CA ALA A 104 -12.48 11.68 -6.33
C ALA A 104 -11.11 11.30 -5.76
N SER A 105 -11.06 10.53 -4.69
CA SER A 105 -9.81 10.02 -4.11
C SER A 105 -9.11 9.03 -5.04
N GLY A 106 -9.88 8.17 -5.70
CA GLY A 106 -9.37 7.26 -6.72
C GLY A 106 -8.72 8.00 -7.89
N GLN A 107 -9.34 9.09 -8.38
CA GLN A 107 -8.76 9.92 -9.43
C GLN A 107 -7.46 10.59 -8.96
N LYS A 108 -7.46 11.24 -7.79
CA LYS A 108 -6.25 11.87 -7.24
C LYS A 108 -5.11 10.87 -7.05
N LEU A 109 -5.44 9.64 -6.63
CA LEU A 109 -4.44 8.60 -6.44
C LEU A 109 -3.89 8.11 -7.79
N ARG A 110 -4.70 7.97 -8.83
CA ARG A 110 -4.22 7.66 -10.18
C ARG A 110 -3.30 8.76 -10.73
N ASP A 111 -3.66 10.02 -10.54
CA ASP A 111 -2.84 11.16 -10.95
C ASP A 111 -1.51 11.19 -10.19
N PHE A 112 -1.54 10.87 -8.90
CA PHE A 112 -0.35 10.71 -8.07
C PHE A 112 0.55 9.57 -8.59
N ILE A 113 -0.01 8.40 -8.84
CA ILE A 113 0.71 7.22 -9.34
C ILE A 113 1.42 7.54 -10.67
N ALA A 114 0.71 8.15 -11.62
CA ALA A 114 1.28 8.48 -12.92
C ALA A 114 2.46 9.47 -12.81
N GLN A 115 2.33 10.49 -11.95
CA GLN A 115 3.39 11.48 -11.73
C GLN A 115 4.54 10.90 -10.91
N ALA A 116 4.27 10.07 -9.90
CA ALA A 116 5.29 9.38 -9.12
C ALA A 116 6.08 8.39 -9.98
N ALA A 117 5.42 7.60 -10.81
CA ALA A 117 6.07 6.67 -11.75
C ALA A 117 7.06 7.43 -12.66
N LYS A 118 6.66 8.59 -13.19
CA LYS A 118 7.54 9.46 -13.98
C LYS A 118 8.70 10.03 -13.15
N LYS A 119 8.41 10.56 -11.94
CA LYS A 119 9.42 11.17 -11.06
C LYS A 119 10.51 10.18 -10.65
N TYR A 120 10.12 8.94 -10.35
CA TYR A 120 11.04 7.89 -9.85
C TYR A 120 11.43 6.87 -10.93
N HIS A 121 11.20 7.18 -12.20
CA HIS A 121 11.57 6.35 -13.35
C HIS A 121 11.07 4.90 -13.28
N ALA A 122 9.90 4.67 -12.65
CA ALA A 122 9.27 3.36 -12.57
C ALA A 122 8.34 3.13 -13.78
N ALA A 123 8.49 2.00 -14.46
CA ALA A 123 7.52 1.59 -15.48
C ALA A 123 6.16 1.26 -14.80
N PRO A 124 5.01 1.51 -15.44
CA PRO A 124 3.70 1.26 -14.83
C PRO A 124 3.51 -0.16 -14.30
N ASP A 125 4.01 -1.16 -15.03
CA ASP A 125 3.98 -2.59 -14.63
C ASP A 125 4.93 -2.92 -13.47
N LYS A 126 5.74 -1.95 -13.02
CA LYS A 126 6.64 -2.02 -11.85
C LYS A 126 6.18 -1.12 -10.70
N VAL A 127 4.97 -0.59 -10.75
CA VAL A 127 4.35 0.15 -9.64
C VAL A 127 3.39 -0.76 -8.89
N TYR A 128 3.51 -0.84 -7.58
CA TYR A 128 2.70 -1.71 -6.73
C TYR A 128 2.05 -0.91 -5.61
N LEU A 129 0.74 -1.11 -5.39
CA LEU A 129 0.04 -0.54 -4.25
C LEU A 129 0.01 -1.55 -3.09
N ILE A 130 0.23 -1.08 -1.87
CA ILE A 130 0.01 -1.87 -0.66
C ILE A 130 -0.90 -1.06 0.25
N GLY A 131 -2.15 -1.48 0.37
CA GLY A 131 -3.13 -0.80 1.19
C GLY A 131 -3.57 -1.61 2.39
N PHE A 132 -3.77 -0.93 3.52
CA PHE A 132 -4.36 -1.50 4.72
C PHE A 132 -5.74 -0.91 4.99
N SER A 133 -6.73 -1.75 5.32
CA SER A 133 -8.07 -1.32 5.71
C SER A 133 -8.74 -0.43 4.65
N GLN A 134 -9.01 0.86 4.93
CA GLN A 134 -9.54 1.80 3.93
C GLN A 134 -8.56 1.99 2.76
N GLY A 135 -7.24 1.95 3.00
CA GLY A 135 -6.23 1.96 1.94
C GLY A 135 -6.27 0.71 1.05
N ALA A 136 -6.61 -0.46 1.61
CA ALA A 136 -6.84 -1.68 0.84
C ALA A 136 -8.07 -1.54 -0.09
N MET A 137 -9.12 -0.86 0.38
CA MET A 137 -10.29 -0.54 -0.46
C MET A 137 -9.91 0.36 -1.62
N MET A 138 -8.98 1.31 -1.41
CA MET A 138 -8.41 2.16 -2.47
C MET A 138 -7.51 1.36 -3.42
N SER A 139 -6.78 0.35 -2.94
CA SER A 139 -6.01 -0.54 -3.81
C SER A 139 -6.91 -1.29 -4.78
N TYR A 140 -8.05 -1.80 -4.33
CA TYR A 140 -9.08 -2.39 -5.21
C TYR A 140 -9.63 -1.34 -6.18
N GLU A 141 -10.00 -0.14 -5.69
CA GLU A 141 -10.60 0.92 -6.50
C GLU A 141 -9.70 1.33 -7.67
N VAL A 142 -8.40 1.54 -7.41
CA VAL A 142 -7.44 1.94 -8.45
C VAL A 142 -7.04 0.76 -9.31
N GLY A 143 -6.64 -0.36 -8.71
CA GLY A 143 -6.11 -1.52 -9.46
C GLY A 143 -7.14 -2.15 -10.39
N LEU A 144 -8.42 -2.19 -9.99
CA LEU A 144 -9.46 -2.83 -10.81
C LEU A 144 -10.12 -1.86 -11.82
N ARG A 145 -10.14 -0.52 -11.53
CA ARG A 145 -10.66 0.46 -12.51
C ARG A 145 -9.64 0.85 -13.56
N ALA A 146 -8.38 0.87 -13.20
CA ALA A 146 -7.31 1.34 -14.06
C ALA A 146 -6.10 0.40 -14.01
N PRO A 147 -6.25 -0.87 -14.39
CA PRO A 147 -5.20 -1.88 -14.24
C PRO A 147 -3.91 -1.55 -15.02
N ALA A 148 -3.98 -0.65 -16.00
CA ALA A 148 -2.81 -0.22 -16.77
C ALA A 148 -1.87 0.72 -16.00
N VAL A 149 -2.27 1.27 -14.85
CA VAL A 149 -1.44 2.24 -14.11
C VAL A 149 -0.56 1.57 -13.04
N VAL A 150 -0.76 0.28 -12.77
CA VAL A 150 0.00 -0.50 -11.78
C VAL A 150 0.28 -1.92 -12.28
N GLY A 151 1.41 -2.51 -11.88
CA GLY A 151 1.72 -3.92 -12.11
C GLY A 151 0.97 -4.86 -11.16
N GLY A 152 0.51 -4.33 -10.02
CA GLY A 152 -0.23 -5.11 -9.04
C GLY A 152 -0.60 -4.33 -7.79
N PHE A 153 -1.37 -4.99 -6.92
CA PHE A 153 -1.69 -4.42 -5.61
C PHE A 153 -1.85 -5.50 -4.53
N ALA A 154 -1.57 -5.10 -3.29
CA ALA A 154 -1.91 -5.85 -2.09
C ALA A 154 -3.05 -5.16 -1.34
N ALA A 155 -4.06 -5.94 -0.97
CA ALA A 155 -5.20 -5.51 -0.15
C ALA A 155 -5.17 -6.25 1.18
N LEU A 156 -4.73 -5.55 2.24
CA LEU A 156 -4.55 -6.11 3.57
C LEU A 156 -5.73 -5.69 4.46
N SER A 157 -6.48 -6.66 5.00
CA SER A 157 -7.66 -6.41 5.86
C SER A 157 -8.68 -5.42 5.25
N GLY A 158 -8.94 -5.56 3.93
CA GLY A 158 -9.84 -4.68 3.19
C GLY A 158 -11.11 -5.37 2.70
N ARG A 159 -11.98 -4.59 2.06
CA ARG A 159 -13.16 -5.13 1.35
C ARG A 159 -13.29 -4.49 -0.04
N LEU A 160 -13.81 -5.24 -0.96
CA LEU A 160 -14.21 -4.72 -2.26
C LEU A 160 -15.56 -4.01 -2.11
N LEU A 161 -15.58 -2.70 -2.30
CA LEU A 161 -16.76 -1.85 -2.04
C LEU A 161 -17.91 -2.15 -3.01
N PRO A 162 -19.18 -2.03 -2.57
CA PRO A 162 -20.35 -2.37 -3.38
C PRO A 162 -20.42 -1.62 -4.70
N VAL A 163 -20.04 -0.33 -4.73
CA VAL A 163 -20.04 0.49 -5.94
C VAL A 163 -19.08 -0.06 -6.99
N LEU A 164 -17.89 -0.49 -6.58
CA LEU A 164 -16.92 -1.09 -7.48
C LEU A 164 -17.39 -2.48 -7.95
N LYS A 165 -17.92 -3.31 -7.02
CA LYS A 165 -18.51 -4.62 -7.38
C LYS A 165 -19.56 -4.53 -8.49
N ALA A 166 -20.41 -3.52 -8.43
CA ALA A 166 -21.50 -3.32 -9.40
C ALA A 166 -20.99 -2.93 -10.81
N GLU A 167 -19.80 -2.38 -10.90
CA GLU A 167 -19.22 -1.91 -12.17
C GLU A 167 -18.29 -2.94 -12.83
N LEU A 168 -17.79 -3.93 -12.06
CA LEU A 168 -16.93 -4.99 -12.58
C LEU A 168 -17.75 -6.01 -13.42
N LYS A 169 -17.24 -6.36 -14.59
CA LYS A 169 -17.90 -7.32 -15.48
C LYS A 169 -16.96 -8.46 -15.85
N PRO A 170 -17.48 -9.72 -15.96
CA PRO A 170 -16.70 -10.83 -16.48
C PRO A 170 -16.16 -10.55 -17.90
N GLY A 171 -15.01 -11.13 -18.22
CA GLY A 171 -14.37 -10.97 -19.53
C GLY A 171 -13.70 -9.61 -19.77
N GLN A 172 -13.61 -8.79 -18.74
CA GLN A 172 -12.87 -7.52 -18.76
C GLN A 172 -11.53 -7.56 -18.04
N ALA A 173 -11.02 -8.75 -17.70
CA ALA A 173 -9.65 -8.87 -17.17
C ALA A 173 -8.65 -8.53 -18.30
N PRO A 174 -8.21 -7.29 -18.43
CA PRO A 174 -7.57 -6.85 -19.69
C PRO A 174 -6.06 -6.97 -19.68
N LEU A 175 -5.45 -7.13 -18.50
CA LEU A 175 -3.99 -7.09 -18.35
C LEU A 175 -3.55 -8.04 -17.21
N PRO A 176 -2.33 -8.58 -17.26
CA PRO A 176 -1.75 -9.30 -16.14
C PRO A 176 -1.59 -8.35 -14.95
N LEU A 177 -2.56 -8.40 -14.04
CA LEU A 177 -2.56 -7.65 -12.78
C LEU A 177 -2.26 -8.61 -11.63
N SER A 178 -1.15 -8.42 -10.95
CA SER A 178 -0.80 -9.22 -9.78
C SER A 178 -1.55 -8.75 -8.55
N ILE A 179 -2.29 -9.65 -7.91
CA ILE A 179 -3.15 -9.31 -6.75
C ILE A 179 -2.76 -10.17 -5.56
N PHE A 180 -2.48 -9.52 -4.42
CA PHE A 180 -2.31 -10.16 -3.13
C PHE A 180 -3.45 -9.74 -2.20
N ILE A 181 -4.08 -10.71 -1.51
CA ILE A 181 -5.11 -10.44 -0.52
C ILE A 181 -4.69 -11.10 0.79
N GLY A 182 -4.43 -10.29 1.82
CA GLY A 182 -4.15 -10.74 3.17
C GLY A 182 -5.29 -10.40 4.12
N HIS A 183 -5.73 -11.36 4.98
CA HIS A 183 -6.80 -11.07 5.93
C HIS A 183 -6.69 -11.91 7.21
N GLY A 184 -6.77 -11.22 8.36
CA GLY A 184 -6.83 -11.86 9.67
C GLY A 184 -8.19 -12.54 9.90
N THR A 185 -8.19 -13.78 10.40
CA THR A 185 -9.45 -14.53 10.61
C THR A 185 -10.27 -14.04 11.80
N ALA A 186 -9.65 -13.26 12.71
CA ALA A 186 -10.29 -12.61 13.86
C ALA A 186 -10.49 -11.10 13.66
N ASP A 187 -10.46 -10.63 12.40
CA ASP A 187 -10.69 -9.22 12.06
C ASP A 187 -12.17 -8.87 12.31
N ASP A 188 -12.42 -8.00 13.31
CA ASP A 188 -13.77 -7.54 13.69
C ASP A 188 -14.18 -6.25 12.95
N PRO A 189 -13.33 -5.19 12.86
CA PRO A 189 -13.66 -3.99 12.10
C PRO A 189 -13.96 -4.24 10.62
N VAL A 190 -13.21 -5.13 9.96
CA VAL A 190 -13.45 -5.59 8.58
C VAL A 190 -13.51 -7.10 8.57
N PRO A 191 -14.68 -7.70 8.80
CA PRO A 191 -14.80 -9.14 8.94
C PRO A 191 -14.15 -9.95 7.83
N TYR A 192 -13.45 -11.04 8.20
CA TYR A 192 -12.69 -11.95 7.34
C TYR A 192 -13.44 -12.38 6.07
N ARG A 193 -14.78 -12.55 6.16
CA ARG A 193 -15.62 -12.88 4.99
C ARG A 193 -15.44 -11.92 3.82
N HIS A 194 -15.06 -10.66 4.07
CA HIS A 194 -14.83 -9.68 2.98
C HIS A 194 -13.60 -10.00 2.14
N GLY A 195 -12.56 -10.57 2.73
CA GLY A 195 -11.40 -11.09 2.00
C GLY A 195 -11.77 -12.31 1.15
N THR A 196 -12.49 -13.28 1.72
CA THR A 196 -12.94 -14.48 0.98
C THR A 196 -13.92 -14.15 -0.13
N GLU A 197 -14.86 -13.21 0.10
CA GLU A 197 -15.79 -12.71 -0.94
C GLU A 197 -15.05 -12.01 -2.08
N ALA A 198 -14.06 -11.18 -1.77
CA ALA A 198 -13.25 -10.50 -2.78
C ALA A 198 -12.46 -11.51 -3.62
N ASN A 199 -11.80 -12.48 -2.97
CA ASN A 199 -11.09 -13.56 -3.64
C ASN A 199 -12.00 -14.34 -4.60
N ALA A 200 -13.17 -14.78 -4.12
CA ALA A 200 -14.11 -15.54 -4.92
C ALA A 200 -14.67 -14.73 -6.11
N LEU A 201 -14.93 -13.43 -5.93
CA LEU A 201 -15.39 -12.57 -7.01
C LEU A 201 -14.29 -12.35 -8.05
N LEU A 202 -13.05 -12.10 -7.63
CA LEU A 202 -11.94 -11.88 -8.55
C LEU A 202 -11.65 -13.11 -9.41
N HIS A 203 -11.73 -14.32 -8.86
CA HIS A 203 -11.67 -15.55 -9.66
C HIS A 203 -12.79 -15.63 -10.71
N LYS A 204 -14.02 -15.22 -10.38
CA LYS A 204 -15.14 -15.17 -11.35
C LYS A 204 -14.94 -14.11 -12.43
N LEU A 205 -14.03 -13.16 -12.22
CA LEU A 205 -13.66 -12.12 -13.15
C LEU A 205 -12.33 -12.42 -13.88
N ASP A 206 -11.89 -13.69 -13.85
CA ASP A 206 -10.68 -14.21 -14.50
C ASP A 206 -9.35 -13.67 -13.93
N TYR A 207 -9.36 -13.00 -12.77
CA TYR A 207 -8.15 -12.71 -12.03
C TYR A 207 -7.67 -13.93 -11.24
N GLN A 208 -6.37 -13.96 -10.92
CA GLN A 208 -5.76 -15.03 -10.11
C GLN A 208 -5.12 -14.42 -8.85
N PRO A 209 -5.91 -13.96 -7.86
CA PRO A 209 -5.36 -13.40 -6.64
C PRO A 209 -4.66 -14.46 -5.79
N GLU A 210 -3.53 -14.09 -5.20
CA GLU A 210 -2.88 -14.85 -4.13
C GLU A 210 -3.54 -14.49 -2.81
N PHE A 211 -4.32 -15.43 -2.24
CA PHE A 211 -5.11 -15.19 -1.03
C PHE A 211 -4.50 -15.86 0.20
N HIS A 212 -4.27 -15.09 1.27
CA HIS A 212 -3.72 -15.54 2.53
C HIS A 212 -4.66 -15.25 3.70
N ALA A 213 -4.97 -16.29 4.46
CA ALA A 213 -5.70 -16.20 5.72
C ALA A 213 -4.72 -16.27 6.88
N TYR A 214 -4.83 -15.35 7.85
CA TYR A 214 -3.96 -15.34 9.02
C TYR A 214 -4.74 -15.70 10.28
N PRO A 215 -4.64 -16.97 10.76
CA PRO A 215 -5.43 -17.48 11.86
C PRO A 215 -5.21 -16.68 13.15
N GLY A 216 -6.31 -16.25 13.80
CA GLY A 216 -6.29 -15.52 15.06
C GLY A 216 -5.80 -14.06 14.98
N VAL A 217 -5.40 -13.59 13.80
CA VAL A 217 -5.00 -12.19 13.61
C VAL A 217 -6.26 -11.32 13.51
N GLY A 218 -6.28 -10.24 14.29
CA GLY A 218 -7.33 -9.21 14.26
C GLY A 218 -7.10 -8.20 13.13
N HIS A 219 -7.61 -6.95 13.32
CA HIS A 219 -7.45 -5.87 12.33
C HIS A 219 -6.03 -5.25 12.40
N SER A 220 -5.04 -5.99 11.92
CA SER A 220 -3.62 -5.61 11.95
C SER A 220 -2.83 -6.40 10.90
N ILE A 221 -1.63 -5.93 10.58
CA ILE A 221 -0.69 -6.63 9.70
C ILE A 221 0.25 -7.46 10.56
N SER A 222 0.25 -8.78 10.37
CA SER A 222 1.09 -9.70 11.12
C SER A 222 2.50 -9.86 10.50
N ALA A 223 3.46 -10.35 11.31
CA ALA A 223 4.79 -10.68 10.79
C ALA A 223 4.75 -11.80 9.74
N ALA A 224 3.78 -12.73 9.80
CA ALA A 224 3.57 -13.74 8.78
C ALA A 224 3.12 -13.10 7.45
N GLU A 225 2.16 -12.19 7.53
CA GLU A 225 1.66 -11.44 6.37
C GLU A 225 2.76 -10.61 5.71
N LEU A 226 3.63 -9.96 6.48
CA LEU A 226 4.78 -9.22 5.94
C LEU A 226 5.78 -10.14 5.21
N ARG A 227 6.02 -11.36 5.73
CA ARG A 227 6.88 -12.35 5.04
C ARG A 227 6.28 -12.79 3.71
N ASP A 228 4.97 -13.10 3.68
CA ASP A 228 4.27 -13.53 2.47
C ASP A 228 4.23 -12.40 1.43
N LEU A 229 3.96 -11.17 1.89
CA LEU A 229 3.99 -9.96 1.06
C LEU A 229 5.39 -9.69 0.46
N ASN A 230 6.45 -9.85 1.27
CA ASN A 230 7.81 -9.76 0.77
C ASN A 230 8.11 -10.82 -0.30
N GLY A 231 7.72 -12.06 -0.07
CA GLY A 231 7.86 -13.14 -1.06
C GLY A 231 7.09 -12.87 -2.34
N TRP A 232 5.86 -12.32 -2.22
CA TRP A 232 5.07 -11.90 -3.38
C TRP A 232 5.78 -10.83 -4.21
N LEU A 233 6.28 -9.75 -3.59
CA LEU A 233 7.04 -8.70 -4.29
C LEU A 233 8.31 -9.22 -4.96
N GLN A 234 9.06 -10.13 -4.30
CA GLN A 234 10.27 -10.72 -4.86
C GLN A 234 9.99 -11.54 -6.13
N ARG A 235 8.84 -12.25 -6.18
CA ARG A 235 8.45 -13.01 -7.38
C ARG A 235 8.05 -12.11 -8.56
N LEU A 236 7.61 -10.88 -8.32
CA LEU A 236 7.24 -9.93 -9.37
C LEU A 236 8.46 -9.28 -10.05
N ASN A 237 9.60 -9.26 -9.37
CA ASN A 237 10.84 -8.67 -9.88
C ASN A 237 12.02 -9.52 -9.34
N PRO A 238 12.23 -10.71 -9.93
CA PRO A 238 13.29 -11.64 -9.54
C PRO A 238 14.70 -11.09 -9.77
#